data_70c1d054d56a2cbaa1d03b4fd16347ba
#
_entry.id   70c1d054d56a2cbaa1d03b4fd16347ba
#
_cell.length_a   1.000
_cell.length_b   1.000
_cell.length_c   1.000
_cell.angle_alpha   90.00
_cell.angle_beta   90.00
_cell.angle_gamma   90.00
#
_symmetry.space_group_name_H-M   'P 1'
#
loop_
_entity.id
_entity.type
_entity.pdbx_description
1 polymer ?
#
loop_
_entity_poly.entity_id
_entity_poly.type
_entity_poly.pdbx_seq_one_letter_code
_entity_poly.pdbx_strand_id
1 'polypeptide(L)'
;IDVEALRRQCPQLHEIPFDSVRKRMSSVHQMPQGTRMMVKGALEQVLPRCDRLLVEGRTLRLRGEDRQRIQQACAQLARAAKRILAFADRREDGSFAEEQLVFLGFIAFIDPLREGVAESVETARRAGIDVVMITGDHPMTALAIARELQIAQGEDEVLSGAQLDALDETSLRRQIRKVRVFARVTPSHKVRIVDAFKQSGAIVAMSGDGVNDAPALKNADIGAAMGIVGTEVAKEAADIVLTDDNFATIVEAVREGRGIYENIRKVVGFLLGTNIGEVFTVFFAMILLRQSPFLSMQLLWINLVTDSFPAIALGMEPVEPGIMDRPPKPRDEGLFAHGLGVRVVLQGAMFAIL
;
A
#
# COMPACT_ATOMS: atom_id res chain seq x y z
N ILE A 1 9.77 -21.87 26.83
CA ILE A 1 11.22 -22.29 26.75
C ILE A 1 12.03 -21.02 26.91
N ASP A 2 12.91 -20.98 27.91
CA ASP A 2 13.88 -19.89 28.07
C ASP A 2 15.01 -20.08 27.03
N VAL A 3 15.01 -19.25 26.00
CA VAL A 3 15.94 -19.31 24.88
C VAL A 3 17.37 -18.98 25.32
N GLU A 4 17.56 -18.06 26.29
CA GLU A 4 18.87 -17.69 26.77
C GLU A 4 19.50 -18.79 27.64
N ALA A 5 18.70 -19.43 28.47
CA ALA A 5 19.15 -20.59 29.23
C ALA A 5 19.55 -21.74 28.29
N LEU A 6 18.76 -21.98 27.23
CA LEU A 6 19.08 -23.01 26.23
C LEU A 6 20.38 -22.69 25.46
N ARG A 7 20.60 -21.44 25.06
CA ARG A 7 21.83 -21.01 24.40
C ARG A 7 23.07 -21.21 25.28
N ARG A 8 22.94 -20.98 26.58
CA ARG A 8 24.04 -21.24 27.56
C ARG A 8 24.33 -22.73 27.71
N GLN A 9 23.30 -23.58 27.67
CA GLN A 9 23.45 -25.04 27.79
C GLN A 9 23.93 -25.69 26.50
N CYS A 10 23.61 -25.11 25.35
CA CYS A 10 23.91 -25.62 24.02
C CYS A 10 24.67 -24.59 23.19
N PRO A 11 25.95 -24.29 23.54
CA PRO A 11 26.71 -23.27 22.83
C PRO A 11 26.90 -23.63 21.36
N GLN A 12 26.83 -22.61 20.52
CA GLN A 12 27.08 -22.72 19.09
C GLN A 12 28.57 -22.83 18.83
N LEU A 13 28.97 -23.86 18.10
CA LEU A 13 30.37 -24.13 17.75
C LEU A 13 30.73 -23.64 16.35
N HIS A 14 29.79 -23.79 15.40
CA HIS A 14 30.00 -23.40 14.00
C HIS A 14 28.68 -22.97 13.38
N GLU A 15 28.77 -22.11 12.37
CA GLU A 15 27.60 -21.67 11.57
C GLU A 15 27.95 -21.61 10.09
N ILE A 16 27.09 -22.13 9.27
CA ILE A 16 27.05 -21.88 7.83
C ILE A 16 25.88 -20.96 7.58
N PRO A 17 26.12 -19.65 7.34
CA PRO A 17 25.07 -18.65 7.27
C PRO A 17 24.10 -18.90 6.11
N PHE A 18 22.94 -18.24 6.18
CA PHE A 18 21.96 -18.30 5.11
C PHE A 18 22.54 -17.71 3.82
N ASP A 19 22.29 -18.41 2.74
CA ASP A 19 22.61 -17.98 1.38
C ASP A 19 21.37 -18.10 0.49
N SER A 20 21.11 -17.10 -0.33
CA SER A 20 19.91 -17.01 -1.18
C SER A 20 19.90 -18.05 -2.31
N VAL A 21 21.07 -18.54 -2.75
CA VAL A 21 21.19 -19.60 -3.76
C VAL A 21 20.99 -20.96 -3.11
N ARG A 22 21.61 -21.17 -1.96
CA ARG A 22 21.46 -22.40 -1.16
C ARG A 22 20.08 -22.50 -0.50
N LYS A 23 19.44 -21.37 -0.19
CA LYS A 23 18.15 -21.24 0.49
C LYS A 23 18.04 -22.02 1.80
N ARG A 24 19.15 -22.15 2.52
CA ARG A 24 19.25 -22.82 3.83
C ARG A 24 20.41 -22.26 4.63
N MET A 25 20.36 -22.47 5.93
CA MET A 25 21.46 -22.25 6.85
C MET A 25 21.59 -23.43 7.81
N SER A 26 22.79 -23.59 8.38
CA SER A 26 23.09 -24.66 9.31
C SER A 26 23.88 -24.12 10.49
N SER A 27 23.64 -24.64 11.67
CA SER A 27 24.39 -24.32 12.87
C SER A 27 24.75 -25.61 13.64
N VAL A 28 25.94 -25.64 14.19
CA VAL A 28 26.46 -26.77 14.95
C VAL A 28 26.50 -26.37 16.42
N HIS A 29 25.89 -27.18 17.27
CA HIS A 29 25.79 -26.92 18.70
C HIS A 29 26.33 -28.09 19.52
N GLN A 30 26.97 -27.74 20.64
CA GLN A 30 27.30 -28.71 21.66
C GLN A 30 26.06 -29.02 22.48
N MET A 31 25.54 -30.22 22.36
CA MET A 31 24.39 -30.69 23.12
C MET A 31 24.86 -31.64 24.26
N PRO A 32 24.06 -31.88 25.30
CA PRO A 32 24.38 -32.82 26.36
C PRO A 32 24.68 -34.26 25.86
N GLN A 33 24.11 -34.61 24.69
CA GLN A 33 24.21 -35.93 24.08
C GLN A 33 25.20 -35.98 22.91
N GLY A 34 26.09 -34.97 22.80
CA GLY A 34 27.11 -34.85 21.72
C GLY A 34 26.80 -33.71 20.77
N THR A 35 27.68 -33.47 19.83
CA THR A 35 27.57 -32.38 18.86
C THR A 35 26.48 -32.67 17.84
N ARG A 36 25.63 -31.69 17.55
CA ARG A 36 24.57 -31.78 16.54
C ARG A 36 24.61 -30.60 15.58
N MET A 37 24.43 -30.91 14.33
CA MET A 37 24.13 -29.91 13.27
C MET A 37 22.63 -29.78 13.12
N MET A 38 22.14 -28.54 13.13
CA MET A 38 20.76 -28.17 12.89
C MET A 38 20.69 -27.40 11.58
N VAL A 39 19.79 -27.83 10.69
CA VAL A 39 19.61 -27.26 9.36
C VAL A 39 18.19 -26.70 9.27
N LYS A 40 18.06 -25.46 8.81
CA LYS A 40 16.76 -24.86 8.45
C LYS A 40 16.82 -24.24 7.07
N GLY A 41 15.72 -24.32 6.31
CA GLY A 41 15.69 -23.76 4.96
C GLY A 41 14.41 -24.11 4.20
N ALA A 42 14.44 -23.78 2.92
CA ALA A 42 13.36 -24.13 2.01
C ALA A 42 13.22 -25.65 1.89
N LEU A 43 11.98 -26.15 1.86
CA LEU A 43 11.71 -27.59 1.82
C LEU A 43 12.42 -28.29 0.66
N GLU A 44 12.41 -27.66 -0.52
CA GLU A 44 13.06 -28.17 -1.73
C GLU A 44 14.58 -28.33 -1.62
N GLN A 45 15.19 -27.67 -0.63
CA GLN A 45 16.62 -27.74 -0.36
C GLN A 45 16.97 -28.66 0.82
N VAL A 46 16.10 -28.75 1.82
CA VAL A 46 16.33 -29.55 3.04
C VAL A 46 15.91 -31.00 2.83
N LEU A 47 14.69 -31.24 2.32
CA LEU A 47 14.11 -32.59 2.20
C LEU A 47 14.95 -33.56 1.33
N PRO A 48 15.55 -33.16 0.19
CA PRO A 48 16.41 -34.07 -0.59
C PRO A 48 17.65 -34.56 0.17
N ARG A 49 18.12 -33.82 1.16
CA ARG A 49 19.32 -34.10 1.98
C ARG A 49 19.01 -34.99 3.19
N CYS A 50 17.72 -35.28 3.41
CA CYS A 50 17.29 -36.15 4.50
C CYS A 50 17.17 -37.60 4.00
N ASP A 51 17.68 -38.56 4.77
CA ASP A 51 17.52 -40.00 4.57
C ASP A 51 16.59 -40.64 5.62
N ARG A 52 16.32 -39.91 6.68
CA ARG A 52 15.48 -40.31 7.81
C ARG A 52 14.47 -39.22 8.16
N LEU A 53 13.44 -39.59 8.92
CA LEU A 53 12.48 -38.67 9.51
C LEU A 53 12.19 -39.02 10.96
N LEU A 54 11.88 -38.01 11.76
CA LEU A 54 11.47 -38.16 13.15
C LEU A 54 9.93 -38.28 13.23
N VAL A 55 9.44 -39.40 13.75
CA VAL A 55 8.02 -39.64 13.99
C VAL A 55 7.83 -40.12 15.42
N GLU A 56 7.07 -39.42 16.21
CA GLU A 56 6.77 -39.75 17.61
C GLU A 56 8.01 -40.12 18.45
N GLY A 57 9.09 -39.35 18.27
CA GLY A 57 10.35 -39.54 18.98
C GLY A 57 11.23 -40.69 18.45
N ARG A 58 10.82 -41.37 17.37
CA ARG A 58 11.60 -42.43 16.73
C ARG A 58 12.11 -41.97 15.37
N THR A 59 13.36 -42.28 15.10
CA THR A 59 13.99 -41.99 13.78
C THR A 59 13.74 -43.18 12.85
N LEU A 60 13.00 -42.95 11.77
CA LEU A 60 12.67 -43.92 10.75
C LEU A 60 13.35 -43.57 9.41
N ARG A 61 13.49 -44.56 8.53
CA ARG A 61 13.98 -44.31 7.15
C ARG A 61 12.93 -43.52 6.37
N LEU A 62 13.33 -42.44 5.72
CA LEU A 62 12.48 -41.61 4.89
C LEU A 62 12.22 -42.29 3.54
N ARG A 63 10.99 -42.75 3.30
CA ARG A 63 10.55 -43.43 2.07
C ARG A 63 10.02 -42.45 1.04
N GLY A 64 9.87 -42.91 -0.22
CA GLY A 64 9.29 -42.09 -1.30
C GLY A 64 7.89 -41.58 -1.00
N GLU A 65 7.04 -42.43 -0.39
CA GLU A 65 5.69 -42.06 0.03
C GLU A 65 5.69 -40.94 1.09
N ASP A 66 6.61 -40.99 2.05
CA ASP A 66 6.73 -39.96 3.09
C ASP A 66 7.14 -38.63 2.47
N ARG A 67 8.07 -38.64 1.52
CA ARG A 67 8.49 -37.44 0.78
C ARG A 67 7.29 -36.81 0.05
N GLN A 68 6.51 -37.64 -0.65
CA GLN A 68 5.32 -37.16 -1.36
C GLN A 68 4.29 -36.55 -0.41
N ARG A 69 4.01 -37.17 0.73
CA ARG A 69 3.09 -36.64 1.76
C ARG A 69 3.57 -35.29 2.28
N ILE A 70 4.86 -35.17 2.61
CA ILE A 70 5.46 -33.93 3.09
C ILE A 70 5.33 -32.84 2.02
N GLN A 71 5.66 -33.14 0.77
CA GLN A 71 5.57 -32.18 -0.33
C GLN A 71 4.11 -31.74 -0.59
N GLN A 72 3.15 -32.67 -0.54
CA GLN A 72 1.73 -32.35 -0.71
C GLN A 72 1.21 -31.45 0.43
N ALA A 73 1.54 -31.77 1.68
CA ALA A 73 1.16 -30.97 2.82
C ALA A 73 1.74 -29.55 2.74
N CYS A 74 3.00 -29.43 2.34
CA CYS A 74 3.63 -28.13 2.11
C CYS A 74 2.97 -27.36 0.96
N ALA A 75 2.66 -28.03 -0.16
CA ALA A 75 1.98 -27.40 -1.28
C ALA A 75 0.60 -26.87 -0.93
N GLN A 76 -0.16 -27.57 -0.09
CA GLN A 76 -1.45 -27.10 0.43
C GLN A 76 -1.28 -25.83 1.28
N LEU A 77 -0.30 -25.80 2.18
CA LEU A 77 -0.04 -24.64 3.03
C LEU A 77 0.52 -23.45 2.23
N ALA A 78 1.33 -23.72 1.20
CA ALA A 78 1.84 -22.67 0.30
C ALA A 78 0.70 -22.02 -0.51
N ARG A 79 -0.30 -22.81 -0.93
CA ARG A 79 -1.52 -22.28 -1.58
C ARG A 79 -2.33 -21.36 -0.67
N ALA A 80 -2.22 -21.55 0.66
CA ALA A 80 -2.83 -20.70 1.67
C ALA A 80 -1.90 -19.52 2.09
N ALA A 81 -1.00 -19.09 1.22
CA ALA A 81 -0.04 -17.98 1.41
C ALA A 81 0.90 -18.13 2.63
N LYS A 82 1.08 -19.35 3.15
CA LYS A 82 1.97 -19.58 4.29
C LYS A 82 3.41 -19.76 3.84
N ARG A 83 4.33 -19.05 4.48
CA ARG A 83 5.76 -19.29 4.33
C ARG A 83 6.17 -20.54 5.08
N ILE A 84 6.85 -21.47 4.41
CA ILE A 84 7.23 -22.75 4.99
C ILE A 84 8.73 -22.78 5.21
N LEU A 85 9.13 -23.17 6.41
CA LEU A 85 10.51 -23.39 6.79
C LEU A 85 10.66 -24.82 7.29
N ALA A 86 11.49 -25.59 6.59
CA ALA A 86 11.79 -26.99 6.94
C ALA A 86 12.97 -27.05 7.91
N PHE A 87 12.95 -28.04 8.79
CA PHE A 87 13.97 -28.29 9.81
C PHE A 87 14.46 -29.73 9.72
N ALA A 88 15.75 -29.90 9.83
CA ALA A 88 16.41 -31.18 9.89
C ALA A 88 17.60 -31.13 10.83
N ASP A 89 18.04 -32.26 11.32
CA ASP A 89 19.26 -32.35 12.14
C ASP A 89 20.06 -33.62 11.83
N ARG A 90 21.29 -33.64 12.32
CA ARG A 90 22.10 -34.87 12.40
C ARG A 90 23.11 -34.77 13.54
N ARG A 91 23.65 -35.92 13.95
CA ARG A 91 24.88 -35.95 14.78
C ARG A 91 26.06 -35.48 13.91
N GLU A 92 26.86 -34.59 14.47
CA GLU A 92 27.99 -34.02 13.77
C GLU A 92 29.28 -34.84 14.12
N ASP A 93 30.00 -35.22 13.10
CA ASP A 93 31.23 -35.99 13.18
C ASP A 93 32.50 -35.17 12.83
N GLY A 94 32.35 -33.84 12.65
CA GLY A 94 33.40 -32.93 12.25
C GLY A 94 33.47 -32.68 10.72
N SER A 95 32.61 -33.34 9.94
CA SER A 95 32.59 -33.17 8.48
C SER A 95 31.86 -31.93 8.00
N PHE A 96 30.97 -31.35 8.86
CA PHE A 96 30.07 -30.25 8.55
C PHE A 96 29.24 -30.44 7.25
N ALA A 97 29.05 -31.70 6.85
CA ALA A 97 28.30 -32.03 5.64
C ALA A 97 26.80 -31.95 5.88
N GLU A 98 26.08 -31.22 5.04
CA GLU A 98 24.60 -31.05 5.10
C GLU A 98 23.90 -32.21 4.37
N GLU A 99 24.27 -33.44 4.67
CA GLU A 99 23.73 -34.66 4.06
C GLU A 99 23.38 -35.69 5.15
N GLN A 100 22.60 -36.72 4.78
CA GLN A 100 22.17 -37.77 5.71
C GLN A 100 21.42 -37.21 6.93
N LEU A 101 20.59 -36.19 6.70
CA LEU A 101 19.86 -35.50 7.74
C LEU A 101 18.62 -36.29 8.17
N VAL A 102 18.19 -36.08 9.40
CA VAL A 102 16.90 -36.51 9.95
C VAL A 102 15.92 -35.35 9.76
N PHE A 103 14.90 -35.52 8.95
CA PHE A 103 13.83 -34.54 8.80
C PHE A 103 13.00 -34.45 10.08
N LEU A 104 12.98 -33.29 10.71
CA LEU A 104 12.25 -33.05 11.97
C LEU A 104 10.80 -32.58 11.72
N GLY A 105 10.58 -31.88 10.61
CA GLY A 105 9.31 -31.29 10.28
C GLY A 105 9.45 -29.95 9.57
N PHE A 106 8.35 -29.25 9.45
CA PHE A 106 8.32 -27.89 8.94
C PHE A 106 7.36 -27.03 9.76
N ILE A 107 7.62 -25.74 9.78
CA ILE A 107 6.75 -24.72 10.39
C ILE A 107 6.20 -23.85 9.26
N ALA A 108 4.91 -23.59 9.29
CA ALA A 108 4.25 -22.67 8.38
C ALA A 108 3.97 -21.35 9.11
N PHE A 109 4.50 -20.27 8.58
CA PHE A 109 4.29 -18.91 9.09
C PHE A 109 3.24 -18.21 8.23
N ILE A 110 2.38 -17.47 8.86
CA ILE A 110 1.51 -16.50 8.21
C ILE A 110 1.92 -15.12 8.72
N ASP A 111 2.03 -14.19 7.82
CA ASP A 111 2.18 -12.78 8.16
C ASP A 111 0.76 -12.19 8.16
N PRO A 112 0.18 -11.90 9.33
CA PRO A 112 -1.21 -11.45 9.39
C PRO A 112 -1.33 -10.07 8.75
N LEU A 113 -2.48 -9.80 8.15
CA LEU A 113 -2.83 -8.46 7.70
C LEU A 113 -2.79 -7.50 8.90
N ARG A 114 -2.30 -6.29 8.69
CA ARG A 114 -2.38 -5.24 9.70
C ARG A 114 -3.84 -4.89 9.99
N GLU A 115 -4.11 -4.56 11.23
CA GLU A 115 -5.44 -4.20 11.70
C GLU A 115 -5.98 -2.97 10.92
N GLY A 116 -7.26 -2.99 10.54
CA GLY A 116 -7.91 -1.91 9.81
C GLY A 116 -7.67 -1.87 8.29
N VAL A 117 -6.71 -2.66 7.74
CA VAL A 117 -6.40 -2.61 6.31
C VAL A 117 -7.57 -3.10 5.44
N ALA A 118 -8.24 -4.17 5.83
CA ALA A 118 -9.37 -4.71 5.07
C ALA A 118 -10.54 -3.70 4.99
N GLU A 119 -10.86 -3.03 6.10
CA GLU A 119 -11.88 -1.99 6.15
C GLU A 119 -11.50 -0.76 5.32
N SER A 120 -10.22 -0.40 5.33
CA SER A 120 -9.69 0.71 4.55
C SER A 120 -9.73 0.44 3.05
N VAL A 121 -9.40 -0.79 2.62
CA VAL A 121 -9.54 -1.22 1.21
C VAL A 121 -11.00 -1.15 0.77
N GLU A 122 -11.93 -1.60 1.60
CA GLU A 122 -13.36 -1.52 1.30
C GLU A 122 -13.84 -0.06 1.21
N THR A 123 -13.36 0.82 2.10
CA THR A 123 -13.66 2.25 2.08
C THR A 123 -13.10 2.92 0.82
N ALA A 124 -11.87 2.59 0.43
CA ALA A 124 -11.27 3.06 -0.82
C ALA A 124 -12.10 2.62 -2.03
N ARG A 125 -12.54 1.35 -2.05
CA ARG A 125 -13.39 0.80 -3.12
C ARG A 125 -14.74 1.53 -3.23
N ARG A 126 -15.43 1.79 -2.11
CA ARG A 126 -16.67 2.58 -2.09
C ARG A 126 -16.43 3.99 -2.61
N ALA A 127 -15.27 4.56 -2.30
CA ALA A 127 -14.86 5.87 -2.80
C ALA A 127 -14.47 5.87 -4.29
N GLY A 128 -14.58 4.74 -4.99
CA GLY A 128 -14.22 4.58 -6.40
C GLY A 128 -12.72 4.61 -6.65
N ILE A 129 -11.91 4.25 -5.64
CA ILE A 129 -10.45 4.19 -5.72
C ILE A 129 -10.04 2.73 -5.91
N ASP A 130 -9.34 2.46 -7.00
CA ASP A 130 -8.77 1.15 -7.29
C ASP A 130 -7.52 0.92 -6.42
N VAL A 131 -7.55 -0.12 -5.58
CA VAL A 131 -6.37 -0.56 -4.83
C VAL A 131 -5.63 -1.62 -5.62
N VAL A 132 -4.33 -1.45 -5.77
CA VAL A 132 -3.45 -2.34 -6.53
C VAL A 132 -2.30 -2.78 -5.63
N MET A 133 -2.03 -4.08 -5.61
CA MET A 133 -0.93 -4.66 -4.84
C MET A 133 0.30 -4.85 -5.73
N ILE A 134 1.44 -4.35 -5.26
CA ILE A 134 2.74 -4.51 -5.93
C ILE A 134 3.70 -5.17 -4.94
N THR A 135 4.18 -6.39 -5.24
CA THR A 135 5.00 -7.17 -4.30
C THR A 135 6.12 -7.95 -4.99
N GLY A 136 7.19 -8.21 -4.24
CA GLY A 136 8.24 -9.18 -4.62
C GLY A 136 7.85 -10.64 -4.40
N ASP A 137 6.72 -10.93 -3.75
CA ASP A 137 6.25 -12.26 -3.41
C ASP A 137 5.84 -13.08 -4.65
N HIS A 138 5.68 -14.39 -4.43
CA HIS A 138 5.17 -15.30 -5.45
C HIS A 138 3.72 -14.95 -5.84
N PRO A 139 3.33 -15.05 -7.14
CA PRO A 139 1.98 -14.72 -7.60
C PRO A 139 0.83 -15.37 -6.80
N MET A 140 0.97 -16.65 -6.44
CA MET A 140 -0.03 -17.37 -5.67
C MET A 140 -0.18 -16.83 -4.24
N THR A 141 0.93 -16.44 -3.61
CA THR A 141 0.92 -15.82 -2.28
C THR A 141 0.27 -14.45 -2.33
N ALA A 142 0.66 -13.63 -3.31
CA ALA A 142 0.08 -12.31 -3.52
C ALA A 142 -1.42 -12.38 -3.81
N LEU A 143 -1.86 -13.32 -4.65
CA LEU A 143 -3.29 -13.53 -4.94
C LEU A 143 -4.07 -13.97 -3.71
N ALA A 144 -3.51 -14.85 -2.86
CA ALA A 144 -4.19 -15.28 -1.64
C ALA A 144 -4.43 -14.11 -0.68
N ILE A 145 -3.43 -13.22 -0.49
CA ILE A 145 -3.56 -11.99 0.30
C ILE A 145 -4.56 -11.03 -0.35
N ALA A 146 -4.48 -10.85 -1.67
CA ALA A 146 -5.37 -9.97 -2.40
C ALA A 146 -6.84 -10.43 -2.35
N ARG A 147 -7.08 -11.75 -2.32
CA ARG A 147 -8.42 -12.32 -2.11
C ARG A 147 -8.96 -12.04 -0.72
N GLU A 148 -8.14 -12.19 0.30
CA GLU A 148 -8.50 -11.88 1.68
C GLU A 148 -8.88 -10.39 1.85
N LEU A 149 -8.15 -9.50 1.16
CA LEU A 149 -8.42 -8.06 1.11
C LEU A 149 -9.49 -7.66 0.08
N GLN A 150 -10.04 -8.60 -0.68
CA GLN A 150 -10.99 -8.35 -1.77
C GLN A 150 -10.46 -7.39 -2.87
N ILE A 151 -9.14 -7.32 -3.03
CA ILE A 151 -8.47 -6.54 -4.09
C ILE A 151 -8.56 -7.26 -5.43
N ALA A 152 -8.37 -8.59 -5.45
CA ALA A 152 -8.45 -9.44 -6.62
C ALA A 152 -9.19 -10.75 -6.32
N GLN A 153 -9.82 -11.34 -7.33
CA GLN A 153 -10.56 -12.60 -7.21
C GLN A 153 -9.96 -13.74 -8.06
N GLY A 154 -9.43 -13.41 -9.22
CA GLY A 154 -8.94 -14.35 -10.22
C GLY A 154 -7.43 -14.25 -10.50
N GLU A 155 -6.90 -15.32 -11.12
CA GLU A 155 -5.52 -15.33 -11.60
C GLU A 155 -5.31 -14.39 -12.81
N ASP A 156 -6.35 -14.07 -13.54
CA ASP A 156 -6.39 -13.13 -14.67
C ASP A 156 -6.19 -11.67 -14.24
N GLU A 157 -6.33 -11.37 -12.94
CA GLU A 157 -6.03 -10.07 -12.36
C GLU A 157 -4.59 -9.96 -11.83
N VAL A 158 -3.79 -11.02 -11.98
CA VAL A 158 -2.39 -11.09 -11.50
C VAL A 158 -1.43 -11.04 -12.68
N LEU A 159 -0.43 -10.17 -12.61
CA LEU A 159 0.65 -10.08 -13.58
C LEU A 159 2.00 -10.26 -12.88
N SER A 160 2.80 -11.20 -13.36
CA SER A 160 4.17 -11.37 -12.84
C SER A 160 5.15 -10.44 -13.54
N GLY A 161 6.30 -10.15 -12.89
CA GLY A 161 7.37 -9.36 -13.49
C GLY A 161 7.83 -9.91 -14.85
N ALA A 162 7.96 -11.23 -15.01
CA ALA A 162 8.32 -11.85 -16.28
C ALA A 162 7.26 -11.64 -17.38
N GLN A 163 5.98 -11.66 -17.03
CA GLN A 163 4.90 -11.34 -17.97
C GLN A 163 4.91 -9.84 -18.31
N LEU A 164 5.19 -8.99 -17.33
CA LEU A 164 5.30 -7.55 -17.52
C LEU A 164 6.46 -7.22 -18.51
N ASP A 165 7.61 -7.91 -18.39
CA ASP A 165 8.74 -7.74 -19.31
C ASP A 165 8.40 -8.14 -20.75
N ALA A 166 7.53 -9.13 -20.92
CA ALA A 166 7.09 -9.60 -22.25
C ALA A 166 6.07 -8.67 -22.95
N LEU A 167 5.49 -7.72 -22.22
CA LEU A 167 4.49 -6.79 -22.75
C LEU A 167 5.15 -5.51 -23.28
N ASP A 168 4.70 -5.06 -24.45
CA ASP A 168 4.98 -3.71 -24.93
C ASP A 168 4.10 -2.67 -24.20
N GLU A 169 4.47 -1.39 -24.27
CA GLU A 169 3.77 -0.30 -23.59
C GLU A 169 2.30 -0.18 -23.99
N THR A 170 1.99 -0.43 -25.26
CA THR A 170 0.62 -0.33 -25.79
C THR A 170 -0.26 -1.44 -25.21
N SER A 171 0.26 -2.66 -25.16
CA SER A 171 -0.44 -3.83 -24.60
C SER A 171 -0.59 -3.70 -23.08
N LEU A 172 0.43 -3.21 -22.39
CA LEU A 172 0.35 -2.94 -20.96
C LEU A 172 -0.75 -1.91 -20.67
N ARG A 173 -0.77 -0.78 -21.37
CA ARG A 173 -1.79 0.27 -21.18
C ARG A 173 -3.21 -0.24 -21.39
N ARG A 174 -3.45 -1.17 -22.32
CA ARG A 174 -4.78 -1.72 -22.58
C ARG A 174 -5.31 -2.57 -21.45
N GLN A 175 -4.43 -3.29 -20.76
CA GLN A 175 -4.84 -4.24 -19.71
C GLN A 175 -4.55 -3.75 -18.30
N ILE A 176 -3.80 -2.64 -18.12
CA ILE A 176 -3.35 -2.17 -16.79
C ILE A 176 -4.50 -2.01 -15.80
N ARG A 177 -5.65 -1.52 -16.25
CA ARG A 177 -6.84 -1.33 -15.40
C ARG A 177 -7.54 -2.62 -14.97
N LYS A 178 -7.23 -3.76 -15.59
CA LYS A 178 -7.77 -5.06 -15.21
C LYS A 178 -6.87 -5.76 -14.19
N VAL A 179 -5.59 -5.40 -14.16
CA VAL A 179 -4.62 -6.01 -13.25
C VAL A 179 -4.74 -5.36 -11.88
N ARG A 180 -4.87 -6.20 -10.85
CA ARG A 180 -4.96 -5.79 -9.45
C ARG A 180 -3.75 -6.19 -8.63
N VAL A 181 -2.96 -7.15 -9.09
CA VAL A 181 -1.80 -7.67 -8.39
C VAL A 181 -0.60 -7.77 -9.33
N PHE A 182 0.50 -7.14 -8.96
CA PHE A 182 1.79 -7.28 -9.62
C PHE A 182 2.75 -8.03 -8.69
N ALA A 183 3.19 -9.22 -9.10
CA ALA A 183 3.97 -10.12 -8.28
C ALA A 183 5.37 -10.36 -8.86
N ARG A 184 6.38 -10.62 -8.01
CA ARG A 184 7.79 -10.78 -8.40
C ARG A 184 8.32 -9.63 -9.26
N VAL A 185 7.98 -8.42 -8.88
CA VAL A 185 8.41 -7.20 -9.58
C VAL A 185 9.74 -6.67 -9.08
N THR A 186 10.48 -6.04 -9.99
CA THR A 186 11.71 -5.30 -9.71
C THR A 186 11.41 -3.81 -9.48
N PRO A 187 12.37 -3.01 -8.97
CA PRO A 187 12.18 -1.57 -8.83
C PRO A 187 11.81 -0.86 -10.15
N SER A 188 12.42 -1.26 -11.28
CA SER A 188 12.09 -0.72 -12.60
C SER A 188 10.66 -1.02 -13.04
N HIS A 189 10.14 -2.20 -12.67
CA HIS A 189 8.74 -2.55 -12.91
C HIS A 189 7.79 -1.63 -12.15
N LYS A 190 8.10 -1.23 -10.91
CA LYS A 190 7.25 -0.33 -10.13
C LYS A 190 7.07 1.02 -10.82
N VAL A 191 8.15 1.60 -11.35
CA VAL A 191 8.08 2.85 -12.13
C VAL A 191 7.23 2.65 -13.37
N ARG A 192 7.45 1.58 -14.12
CA ARG A 192 6.71 1.24 -15.33
C ARG A 192 5.21 1.06 -15.10
N ILE A 193 4.83 0.44 -13.98
CA ILE A 193 3.43 0.27 -13.56
C ILE A 193 2.79 1.64 -13.28
N VAL A 194 3.47 2.50 -12.50
CA VAL A 194 2.99 3.85 -12.21
C VAL A 194 2.79 4.65 -13.50
N ASP A 195 3.76 4.62 -14.41
CA ASP A 195 3.66 5.30 -15.71
C ASP A 195 2.47 4.79 -16.54
N ALA A 196 2.26 3.48 -16.59
CA ALA A 196 1.16 2.88 -17.33
C ALA A 196 -0.21 3.32 -16.78
N PHE A 197 -0.37 3.40 -15.46
CA PHE A 197 -1.59 3.93 -14.83
C PHE A 197 -1.78 5.43 -15.15
N LYS A 198 -0.74 6.25 -15.00
CA LYS A 198 -0.80 7.70 -15.33
C LYS A 198 -1.15 7.92 -16.79
N GLN A 199 -0.54 7.18 -17.71
CA GLN A 199 -0.84 7.24 -19.15
C GLN A 199 -2.25 6.73 -19.49
N SER A 200 -2.87 5.91 -18.62
CA SER A 200 -4.27 5.52 -18.76
C SER A 200 -5.25 6.61 -18.26
N GLY A 201 -4.73 7.77 -17.80
CA GLY A 201 -5.52 8.88 -17.25
C GLY A 201 -5.86 8.75 -15.76
N ALA A 202 -5.28 7.80 -15.05
CA ALA A 202 -5.47 7.69 -13.60
C ALA A 202 -4.57 8.70 -12.85
N ILE A 203 -5.04 9.12 -11.67
CA ILE A 203 -4.23 9.79 -10.65
C ILE A 203 -3.72 8.68 -9.73
N VAL A 204 -2.42 8.58 -9.56
CA VAL A 204 -1.75 7.46 -8.89
C VAL A 204 -1.14 7.92 -7.57
N ALA A 205 -1.60 7.32 -6.47
CA ALA A 205 -0.89 7.33 -5.20
C ALA A 205 -0.04 6.05 -5.09
N MET A 206 1.23 6.18 -4.76
CA MET A 206 2.15 5.07 -4.55
C MET A 206 2.63 5.06 -3.11
N SER A 207 2.55 3.92 -2.43
CA SER A 207 3.15 3.74 -1.11
C SER A 207 4.37 2.81 -1.19
N GLY A 208 5.38 3.06 -0.36
CA GLY A 208 6.59 2.25 -0.28
C GLY A 208 7.42 2.54 0.95
N ASP A 209 8.37 1.65 1.26
CA ASP A 209 9.21 1.73 2.46
C ASP A 209 10.71 1.65 2.15
N GLY A 210 11.08 1.16 0.98
CA GLY A 210 12.46 0.87 0.63
C GLY A 210 13.10 1.84 -0.36
N VAL A 211 14.43 1.80 -0.43
CA VAL A 211 15.23 2.49 -1.46
C VAL A 211 14.75 2.12 -2.87
N ASN A 212 14.28 0.88 -3.04
CA ASN A 212 13.76 0.34 -4.29
C ASN A 212 12.42 0.97 -4.72
N ASP A 213 11.73 1.64 -3.80
CA ASP A 213 10.44 2.29 -4.05
C ASP A 213 10.60 3.77 -4.41
N ALA A 214 11.69 4.39 -4.01
CA ALA A 214 11.92 5.82 -4.16
C ALA A 214 11.70 6.35 -5.59
N PRO A 215 12.18 5.69 -6.67
CA PRO A 215 11.90 6.15 -8.02
C PRO A 215 10.40 6.12 -8.38
N ALA A 216 9.66 5.10 -7.91
CA ALA A 216 8.23 4.97 -8.15
C ALA A 216 7.41 5.95 -7.29
N LEU A 217 7.82 6.18 -6.02
CA LEU A 217 7.23 7.21 -5.15
C LEU A 217 7.33 8.59 -5.79
N LYS A 218 8.52 8.97 -6.25
CA LYS A 218 8.76 10.26 -6.90
C LYS A 218 8.02 10.42 -8.23
N ASN A 219 7.77 9.32 -8.93
CA ASN A 219 7.08 9.33 -10.22
C ASN A 219 5.56 9.33 -10.11
N ALA A 220 5.00 8.92 -8.99
CA ALA A 220 3.56 8.95 -8.74
C ALA A 220 3.02 10.40 -8.73
N ASP A 221 1.70 10.57 -8.79
CA ASP A 221 1.09 11.88 -8.55
C ASP A 221 1.12 12.22 -7.06
N ILE A 222 1.13 11.22 -6.18
CA ILE A 222 1.35 11.33 -4.73
C ILE A 222 2.19 10.14 -4.28
N GLY A 223 3.38 10.40 -3.75
CA GLY A 223 4.22 9.42 -3.08
C GLY A 223 3.96 9.40 -1.58
N ALA A 224 3.75 8.23 -0.98
CA ALA A 224 3.57 8.06 0.46
C ALA A 224 4.61 7.08 1.02
N ALA A 225 5.53 7.55 1.85
CA ALA A 225 6.54 6.70 2.48
C ALA A 225 6.13 6.28 3.89
N MET A 226 6.58 5.10 4.30
CA MET A 226 6.47 4.64 5.69
C MET A 226 7.43 5.41 6.58
N GLY A 227 6.98 5.89 7.74
CA GLY A 227 7.75 6.75 8.64
C GLY A 227 8.61 5.98 9.64
N ILE A 228 8.15 4.80 10.10
CA ILE A 228 8.85 3.96 11.10
C ILE A 228 9.81 3.02 10.39
N VAL A 229 9.31 2.17 9.47
CA VAL A 229 10.13 1.16 8.76
C VAL A 229 10.76 1.72 7.49
N GLY A 230 10.29 2.87 6.99
CA GLY A 230 10.76 3.46 5.75
C GLY A 230 12.19 3.96 5.82
N THR A 231 12.95 3.75 4.74
CA THR A 231 14.29 4.30 4.60
C THR A 231 14.25 5.81 4.38
N GLU A 232 15.31 6.54 4.77
CA GLU A 232 15.40 7.99 4.54
C GLU A 232 15.26 8.34 3.05
N VAL A 233 15.82 7.51 2.16
CA VAL A 233 15.69 7.70 0.71
C VAL A 233 14.23 7.63 0.23
N ALA A 234 13.42 6.71 0.80
CA ALA A 234 12.00 6.63 0.49
C ALA A 234 11.24 7.86 1.03
N LYS A 235 11.56 8.31 2.25
CA LYS A 235 10.95 9.49 2.87
C LYS A 235 11.26 10.78 2.11
N GLU A 236 12.51 10.95 1.64
CA GLU A 236 12.90 12.10 0.83
C GLU A 236 12.26 12.11 -0.57
N ALA A 237 11.93 10.94 -1.11
CA ALA A 237 11.29 10.83 -2.41
C ALA A 237 9.76 11.00 -2.37
N ALA A 238 9.16 10.94 -1.20
CA ALA A 238 7.70 10.96 -1.02
C ALA A 238 7.17 12.36 -0.72
N ASP A 239 5.90 12.60 -1.08
CA ASP A 239 5.17 13.83 -0.75
C ASP A 239 4.58 13.77 0.68
N ILE A 240 4.30 12.56 1.17
CA ILE A 240 3.68 12.30 2.47
C ILE A 240 4.49 11.22 3.20
N VAL A 241 4.69 11.41 4.51
CA VAL A 241 5.31 10.42 5.39
C VAL A 241 4.29 9.94 6.42
N LEU A 242 4.01 8.63 6.44
CA LEU A 242 3.04 8.01 7.35
C LEU A 242 3.71 7.69 8.68
N THR A 243 3.38 8.41 9.72
CA THR A 243 4.01 8.28 11.05
C THR A 243 3.66 6.97 11.77
N ASP A 244 2.61 6.31 11.34
CA ASP A 244 2.07 5.04 11.91
C ASP A 244 2.27 3.84 11.01
N ASP A 245 2.87 4.01 9.82
CA ASP A 245 3.06 2.98 8.80
C ASP A 245 1.76 2.25 8.41
N ASN A 246 0.63 2.92 8.47
CA ASN A 246 -0.67 2.30 8.24
C ASN A 246 -1.31 2.77 6.92
N PHE A 247 -1.75 1.80 6.11
CA PHE A 247 -2.51 2.08 4.88
C PHE A 247 -3.84 2.84 5.16
N ALA A 248 -4.46 2.59 6.32
CA ALA A 248 -5.68 3.28 6.72
C ALA A 248 -5.52 4.80 6.74
N THR A 249 -4.34 5.29 7.13
CA THR A 249 -4.00 6.72 7.16
C THR A 249 -3.96 7.33 5.77
N ILE A 250 -3.60 6.57 4.73
CA ILE A 250 -3.70 7.05 3.32
C ILE A 250 -5.16 7.27 2.94
N VAL A 251 -6.04 6.34 3.29
CA VAL A 251 -7.48 6.46 2.98
C VAL A 251 -8.11 7.63 3.74
N GLU A 252 -7.68 7.84 4.98
CA GLU A 252 -8.09 9.00 5.78
C GLU A 252 -7.58 10.32 5.16
N ALA A 253 -6.34 10.38 4.70
CA ALA A 253 -5.81 11.54 3.99
C ALA A 253 -6.60 11.86 2.71
N VAL A 254 -7.07 10.84 2.00
CA VAL A 254 -7.98 11.04 0.84
C VAL A 254 -9.31 11.65 1.29
N ARG A 255 -9.87 11.18 2.41
CA ARG A 255 -11.12 11.72 2.98
C ARG A 255 -10.97 13.20 3.32
N GLU A 256 -9.91 13.53 4.04
CA GLU A 256 -9.60 14.92 4.42
C GLU A 256 -9.35 15.80 3.19
N GLY A 257 -8.56 15.31 2.23
CA GLY A 257 -8.30 16.03 0.98
C GLY A 257 -9.57 16.33 0.18
N ARG A 258 -10.51 15.40 0.12
CA ARG A 258 -11.83 15.63 -0.49
C ARG A 258 -12.63 16.69 0.28
N GLY A 259 -12.60 16.67 1.62
CA GLY A 259 -13.24 17.67 2.47
C GLY A 259 -12.66 19.06 2.26
N ILE A 260 -11.35 19.19 2.26
CA ILE A 260 -10.65 20.45 1.99
C ILE A 260 -11.04 21.00 0.60
N TYR A 261 -11.09 20.16 -0.43
CA TYR A 261 -11.49 20.60 -1.75
C TYR A 261 -12.94 21.14 -1.80
N GLU A 262 -13.89 20.48 -1.13
CA GLU A 262 -15.26 20.98 -1.04
C GLU A 262 -15.34 22.30 -0.27
N ASN A 263 -14.60 22.45 0.81
CA ASN A 263 -14.53 23.70 1.56
C ASN A 263 -13.93 24.83 0.73
N ILE A 264 -12.85 24.57 -0.04
CA ILE A 264 -12.31 25.54 -1.00
C ILE A 264 -13.39 25.97 -2.00
N ARG A 265 -14.17 25.04 -2.56
CA ARG A 265 -15.27 25.39 -3.48
C ARG A 265 -16.34 26.27 -2.83
N LYS A 266 -16.70 26.00 -1.56
CA LYS A 266 -17.65 26.82 -0.79
C LYS A 266 -17.10 28.24 -0.59
N VAL A 267 -15.85 28.35 -0.15
CA VAL A 267 -15.17 29.64 0.06
C VAL A 267 -15.08 30.46 -1.22
N VAL A 268 -14.61 29.83 -2.30
CA VAL A 268 -14.49 30.51 -3.61
C VAL A 268 -15.88 30.93 -4.13
N GLY A 269 -16.90 30.07 -3.99
CA GLY A 269 -18.26 30.39 -4.39
C GLY A 269 -18.84 31.56 -3.58
N PHE A 270 -18.60 31.59 -2.28
CA PHE A 270 -19.03 32.67 -1.39
C PHE A 270 -18.34 33.99 -1.77
N LEU A 271 -17.01 34.04 -1.76
CA LEU A 271 -16.24 35.26 -2.04
C LEU A 271 -16.51 35.84 -3.44
N LEU A 272 -16.63 34.98 -4.46
CA LEU A 272 -16.99 35.46 -5.80
C LEU A 272 -18.43 35.96 -5.88
N GLY A 273 -19.35 35.29 -5.18
CA GLY A 273 -20.76 35.69 -5.14
C GLY A 273 -20.97 37.07 -4.49
N THR A 274 -20.30 37.31 -3.35
CA THR A 274 -20.33 38.61 -2.66
C THR A 274 -19.69 39.71 -3.49
N ASN A 275 -18.50 39.49 -4.03
CA ASN A 275 -17.79 40.48 -4.87
C ASN A 275 -18.57 40.83 -6.16
N ILE A 276 -19.19 39.86 -6.81
CA ILE A 276 -20.06 40.12 -7.97
C ILE A 276 -21.27 40.90 -7.54
N GLY A 277 -21.83 40.61 -6.36
CA GLY A 277 -22.93 41.38 -5.78
C GLY A 277 -22.56 42.84 -5.56
N GLU A 278 -21.39 43.11 -4.97
CA GLU A 278 -20.88 44.47 -4.79
C GLU A 278 -20.71 45.20 -6.13
N VAL A 279 -20.09 44.55 -7.11
CA VAL A 279 -19.88 45.14 -8.45
C VAL A 279 -21.26 45.49 -9.09
N PHE A 280 -22.22 44.57 -9.05
CA PHE A 280 -23.56 44.80 -9.57
C PHE A 280 -24.29 45.93 -8.81
N THR A 281 -24.21 45.94 -7.49
CA THR A 281 -24.80 46.97 -6.65
C THR A 281 -24.27 48.36 -7.02
N VAL A 282 -22.95 48.53 -7.08
CA VAL A 282 -22.34 49.80 -7.45
C VAL A 282 -22.68 50.16 -8.90
N PHE A 283 -22.60 49.23 -9.84
CA PHE A 283 -22.93 49.46 -11.24
C PHE A 283 -24.37 49.91 -11.46
N PHE A 284 -25.33 49.23 -10.90
CA PHE A 284 -26.75 49.58 -11.05
C PHE A 284 -27.10 50.87 -10.31
N ALA A 285 -26.53 51.11 -9.11
CA ALA A 285 -26.72 52.37 -8.39
C ALA A 285 -26.15 53.56 -9.16
N MET A 286 -25.00 53.44 -9.80
CA MET A 286 -24.43 54.51 -10.62
C MET A 286 -25.29 54.82 -11.86
N ILE A 287 -25.88 53.80 -12.48
CA ILE A 287 -26.79 53.98 -13.65
C ILE A 287 -28.13 54.59 -13.23
N LEU A 288 -28.78 54.02 -12.20
CA LEU A 288 -30.14 54.36 -11.80
C LEU A 288 -30.22 55.59 -10.94
N LEU A 289 -29.32 55.71 -9.93
CA LEU A 289 -29.36 56.77 -8.95
C LEU A 289 -28.30 57.87 -9.19
N ARG A 290 -27.37 57.64 -10.13
CA ARG A 290 -26.19 58.48 -10.46
C ARG A 290 -25.34 58.82 -9.24
N GLN A 291 -25.33 57.96 -8.26
CA GLN A 291 -24.57 58.09 -7.04
C GLN A 291 -23.94 56.74 -6.65
N SER A 292 -22.74 56.77 -6.07
CA SER A 292 -22.18 55.56 -5.50
C SER A 292 -22.85 55.23 -4.16
N PRO A 293 -23.38 54.02 -3.95
CA PRO A 293 -24.02 53.62 -2.69
C PRO A 293 -23.01 53.44 -1.57
N PHE A 294 -21.74 53.20 -1.91
CA PHE A 294 -20.67 52.96 -0.96
C PHE A 294 -19.45 53.87 -1.19
N LEU A 295 -18.82 54.28 -0.10
CA LEU A 295 -17.49 54.87 -0.12
C LEU A 295 -16.44 53.76 -0.28
N SER A 296 -15.27 54.08 -0.88
CA SER A 296 -14.20 53.11 -1.08
C SER A 296 -13.74 52.44 0.22
N MET A 297 -13.75 53.17 1.34
CA MET A 297 -13.45 52.65 2.67
C MET A 297 -14.47 51.64 3.17
N GLN A 298 -15.75 51.81 2.81
CA GLN A 298 -16.83 50.86 3.16
C GLN A 298 -16.68 49.55 2.39
N LEU A 299 -16.40 49.62 1.10
CA LEU A 299 -16.12 48.43 0.28
C LEU A 299 -14.86 47.66 0.80
N LEU A 300 -13.81 48.40 1.15
CA LEU A 300 -12.64 47.80 1.75
C LEU A 300 -12.97 47.09 3.08
N TRP A 301 -13.83 47.71 3.93
CA TRP A 301 -14.27 47.16 5.20
C TRP A 301 -15.09 45.87 4.98
N ILE A 302 -16.03 45.89 4.03
CA ILE A 302 -16.85 44.70 3.69
C ILE A 302 -15.95 43.53 3.27
N ASN A 303 -15.05 43.75 2.30
CA ASN A 303 -14.16 42.71 1.79
C ASN A 303 -13.18 42.19 2.85
N LEU A 304 -12.65 43.08 3.67
CA LEU A 304 -11.62 42.70 4.65
C LEU A 304 -12.22 42.04 5.91
N VAL A 305 -13.35 42.54 6.39
CA VAL A 305 -13.91 42.10 7.69
C VAL A 305 -15.14 41.22 7.47
N THR A 306 -16.13 41.72 6.75
CA THR A 306 -17.44 41.07 6.62
C THR A 306 -17.34 39.78 5.82
N ASP A 307 -16.53 39.73 4.77
CA ASP A 307 -16.39 38.54 3.91
C ASP A 307 -15.34 37.55 4.44
N SER A 308 -14.28 38.06 5.08
CA SER A 308 -13.18 37.18 5.56
C SER A 308 -13.63 36.24 6.66
N PHE A 309 -14.41 36.65 7.64
CA PHE A 309 -14.83 35.79 8.74
C PHE A 309 -15.72 34.62 8.30
N PRO A 310 -16.78 34.80 7.49
CA PRO A 310 -17.53 33.69 6.94
C PRO A 310 -16.71 32.80 6.02
N ALA A 311 -15.77 33.36 5.22
CA ALA A 311 -14.89 32.57 4.37
C ALA A 311 -14.00 31.63 5.20
N ILE A 312 -13.43 32.12 6.30
CA ILE A 312 -12.64 31.29 7.24
C ILE A 312 -13.53 30.21 7.86
N ALA A 313 -14.75 30.56 8.31
CA ALA A 313 -15.68 29.60 8.90
C ALA A 313 -16.03 28.47 7.91
N LEU A 314 -16.34 28.81 6.65
CA LEU A 314 -16.58 27.84 5.58
C LEU A 314 -15.36 26.97 5.28
N GLY A 315 -14.15 27.54 5.34
CA GLY A 315 -12.91 26.81 5.14
C GLY A 315 -12.59 25.80 6.25
N MET A 316 -13.16 26.01 7.44
CA MET A 316 -12.97 25.14 8.61
C MET A 316 -14.15 24.21 8.88
N GLU A 317 -15.10 24.12 7.96
CA GLU A 317 -16.21 23.17 8.12
C GLU A 317 -15.71 21.72 8.17
N PRO A 318 -16.31 20.87 9.04
CA PRO A 318 -15.98 19.46 9.07
C PRO A 318 -16.32 18.76 7.75
N VAL A 319 -15.64 17.66 7.49
CA VAL A 319 -15.85 16.85 6.28
C VAL A 319 -17.29 16.37 6.20
N GLU A 320 -17.92 16.52 5.03
CA GLU A 320 -19.31 16.11 4.82
C GLU A 320 -19.49 14.60 4.98
N PRO A 321 -20.54 14.12 5.67
CA PRO A 321 -20.88 12.70 5.70
C PRO A 321 -21.04 12.12 4.29
N GLY A 322 -20.56 10.90 4.08
CA GLY A 322 -20.70 10.21 2.78
C GLY A 322 -19.75 10.70 1.68
N ILE A 323 -18.74 11.53 1.97
CA ILE A 323 -17.79 12.02 0.97
C ILE A 323 -16.98 10.86 0.34
N MET A 324 -16.81 9.75 1.07
CA MET A 324 -16.16 8.54 0.60
C MET A 324 -17.10 7.56 -0.12
N ASP A 325 -18.36 7.92 -0.29
CA ASP A 325 -19.32 7.15 -1.10
C ASP A 325 -19.47 7.74 -2.51
N ARG A 326 -18.70 8.78 -2.83
CA ARG A 326 -18.70 9.45 -4.13
C ARG A 326 -17.50 8.97 -4.96
N PRO A 327 -17.66 8.82 -6.30
CA PRO A 327 -16.53 8.49 -7.17
C PRO A 327 -15.49 9.63 -7.19
N PRO A 328 -14.23 9.35 -7.60
CA PRO A 328 -13.23 10.37 -7.80
C PRO A 328 -13.66 11.37 -8.87
N LYS A 329 -13.25 12.62 -8.71
CA LYS A 329 -13.47 13.65 -9.73
C LYS A 329 -12.59 13.41 -10.95
N PRO A 330 -13.09 13.67 -12.16
CA PRO A 330 -12.26 13.67 -13.37
C PRO A 330 -11.10 14.65 -13.26
N ARG A 331 -9.95 14.31 -13.86
CA ARG A 331 -8.74 15.14 -13.79
C ARG A 331 -8.91 16.55 -14.38
N ASP A 332 -9.78 16.69 -15.35
CA ASP A 332 -10.11 17.92 -16.08
C ASP A 332 -11.28 18.70 -15.48
N GLU A 333 -11.87 18.22 -14.37
CA GLU A 333 -12.96 18.92 -13.69
C GLU A 333 -12.45 20.17 -12.97
N GLY A 334 -12.82 21.34 -13.50
CA GLY A 334 -12.48 22.63 -12.89
C GLY A 334 -13.33 22.98 -11.67
N LEU A 335 -12.87 23.96 -10.87
CA LEU A 335 -13.56 24.46 -9.67
C LEU A 335 -15.02 24.91 -9.95
N PHE A 336 -15.27 25.45 -11.15
CA PHE A 336 -16.59 25.96 -11.56
C PHE A 336 -17.51 24.89 -12.17
N ALA A 337 -17.10 23.63 -12.19
CA ALA A 337 -17.95 22.54 -12.62
C ALA A 337 -19.27 22.46 -11.82
N HIS A 338 -20.24 21.71 -12.35
CA HIS A 338 -21.56 21.53 -11.73
C HIS A 338 -22.35 22.84 -11.49
N GLY A 339 -22.14 23.83 -12.36
CA GLY A 339 -22.94 25.05 -12.35
C GLY A 339 -22.57 26.08 -11.29
N LEU A 340 -21.42 25.94 -10.60
CA LEU A 340 -20.95 26.90 -9.61
C LEU A 340 -20.85 28.31 -10.18
N GLY A 341 -20.34 28.48 -11.40
CA GLY A 341 -20.23 29.78 -12.07
C GLY A 341 -21.59 30.47 -12.24
N VAL A 342 -22.59 29.73 -12.73
CA VAL A 342 -23.99 30.24 -12.85
C VAL A 342 -24.57 30.60 -11.50
N ARG A 343 -24.38 29.76 -10.49
CA ARG A 343 -24.85 30.00 -9.12
C ARG A 343 -24.24 31.26 -8.53
N VAL A 344 -22.94 31.49 -8.72
CA VAL A 344 -22.21 32.67 -8.26
C VAL A 344 -22.77 33.95 -8.89
N VAL A 345 -23.02 33.96 -10.21
CA VAL A 345 -23.62 35.13 -10.89
C VAL A 345 -25.04 35.39 -10.42
N LEU A 346 -25.87 34.36 -10.28
CA LEU A 346 -27.25 34.50 -9.79
C LEU A 346 -27.27 35.00 -8.33
N GLN A 347 -26.39 34.53 -7.49
CA GLN A 347 -26.24 34.97 -6.09
C GLN A 347 -25.80 36.43 -6.03
N GLY A 348 -24.82 36.83 -6.84
CA GLY A 348 -24.40 38.24 -6.96
C GLY A 348 -25.55 39.15 -7.43
N ALA A 349 -26.31 38.73 -8.44
CA ALA A 349 -27.48 39.47 -8.92
C ALA A 349 -28.57 39.62 -7.81
N MET A 350 -28.80 38.54 -7.05
CA MET A 350 -29.74 38.57 -5.92
C MET A 350 -29.27 39.58 -4.85
N PHE A 351 -28.01 39.60 -4.48
CA PHE A 351 -27.47 40.57 -3.51
C PHE A 351 -27.59 42.01 -4.01
N ALA A 352 -27.44 42.26 -5.31
CA ALA A 352 -27.59 43.60 -5.89
C ALA A 352 -29.06 44.11 -5.87
N ILE A 353 -30.05 43.21 -5.84
CA ILE A 353 -31.46 43.57 -5.80
C ILE A 353 -31.94 43.85 -4.36
N LEU A 354 -31.36 43.15 -3.38
CA LEU A 354 -31.69 43.31 -1.95
C LEU A 354 -31.07 44.60 -1.41
#